data_0544063643c2756ef3a0714d82a9de4a
#
_entry.id   0544063643c2756ef3a0714d82a9de4a
#
_cell.length_a   1.000
_cell.length_b   1.000
_cell.length_c   1.000
_cell.angle_alpha   90.00
_cell.angle_beta   90.00
_cell.angle_gamma   90.00
#
_symmetry.space_group_name_H-M   'P 1'
#
loop_
_entity.id
_entity.type
_entity.pdbx_description
1 polymer ?
#
loop_
_entity_poly.entity_id
_entity_poly.type
_entity_poly.pdbx_seq_one_letter_code
_entity_poly.pdbx_strand_id
1 'polypeptide(L)'
;MKLYCHVDRVLTELRAVGKDDDEPLSASELTPFDQLHYHGTESVDLAVERAKISADSSVLEIGSGLGGPARHIAATAGARVTALELQRDQNALASKLTARCALSEKVKHICGDFLTY
;
A
#
# COMPACT_ATOMS: atom_id res chain seq x y z
N MET A 1 11.63 15.45 -7.05
CA MET A 1 11.97 14.39 -8.02
C MET A 1 10.85 13.38 -8.09
N LYS A 2 10.48 13.00 -9.28
CA LYS A 2 9.44 11.99 -9.51
C LYS A 2 10.12 10.68 -9.94
N LEU A 3 10.08 9.68 -9.07
CA LEU A 3 10.73 8.38 -9.33
C LEU A 3 9.90 7.47 -10.24
N TYR A 4 8.57 7.59 -10.16
CA TYR A 4 7.64 6.79 -10.94
C TYR A 4 6.73 7.71 -11.75
N CYS A 5 6.78 7.58 -13.08
CA CYS A 5 6.08 8.49 -14.00
C CYS A 5 4.68 8.00 -14.38
N HIS A 6 4.36 6.74 -14.14
CA HIS A 6 3.13 6.10 -14.61
C HIS A 6 2.31 5.53 -13.47
N VAL A 7 1.97 6.38 -12.49
CA VAL A 7 1.21 5.93 -11.31
C VAL A 7 -0.17 5.38 -11.66
N ASP A 8 -0.78 5.87 -12.75
CA ASP A 8 -2.11 5.40 -13.17
C ASP A 8 -2.07 4.04 -13.88
N ARG A 9 -0.89 3.47 -14.07
CA ARG A 9 -0.74 2.16 -14.70
C ARG A 9 -1.54 1.08 -13.99
N VAL A 10 -1.60 1.12 -12.66
CA VAL A 10 -2.36 0.14 -11.87
C VAL A 10 -3.83 0.18 -12.22
N LEU A 11 -4.42 1.36 -12.44
CA LEU A 11 -5.82 1.49 -12.83
C LEU A 11 -6.07 0.90 -14.23
N THR A 12 -5.15 1.16 -15.16
CA THR A 12 -5.21 0.60 -16.51
C THR A 12 -5.14 -0.92 -16.47
N GLU A 13 -4.26 -1.49 -15.67
CA GLU A 13 -4.11 -2.93 -15.53
C GLU A 13 -5.34 -3.56 -14.85
N LEU A 14 -5.93 -2.90 -13.86
CA LEU A 14 -7.16 -3.36 -13.22
C LEU A 14 -8.33 -3.38 -14.21
N ARG A 15 -8.47 -2.34 -15.02
CA ARG A 15 -9.51 -2.30 -16.07
C ARG A 15 -9.33 -3.46 -17.07
N ALA A 16 -8.10 -3.78 -17.41
CA ALA A 16 -7.79 -4.87 -18.34
C ALA A 16 -8.22 -6.24 -17.80
N VAL A 17 -8.33 -6.42 -16.49
CA VAL A 17 -8.82 -7.66 -15.88
C VAL A 17 -10.28 -7.53 -15.40
N GLY A 18 -10.99 -6.50 -15.85
CA GLY A 18 -12.43 -6.37 -15.63
C GLY A 18 -12.82 -5.61 -14.36
N LYS A 19 -11.88 -4.90 -13.72
CA LYS A 19 -12.15 -4.08 -12.53
C LYS A 19 -12.29 -2.62 -12.93
N ASP A 20 -13.43 -1.99 -12.64
CA ASP A 20 -13.61 -0.57 -12.89
C ASP A 20 -12.92 0.28 -11.80
N ASP A 21 -13.01 1.61 -11.93
CA ASP A 21 -12.26 2.52 -11.08
C ASP A 21 -12.83 2.69 -9.67
N ASP A 22 -14.07 2.25 -9.42
CA ASP A 22 -14.78 2.53 -8.18
C ASP A 22 -15.23 1.30 -7.41
N GLU A 23 -15.13 0.10 -8.02
CA GLU A 23 -15.62 -1.09 -7.35
C GLU A 23 -14.76 -1.51 -6.17
N PRO A 24 -15.35 -2.15 -5.15
CA PRO A 24 -14.58 -2.68 -4.02
C PRO A 24 -13.55 -3.70 -4.47
N LEU A 25 -12.42 -3.71 -3.77
CA LEU A 25 -11.32 -4.64 -4.01
C LEU A 25 -10.91 -5.30 -2.69
N SER A 26 -10.25 -6.44 -2.78
CA SER A 26 -9.49 -6.99 -1.66
C SER A 26 -8.01 -6.63 -1.82
N ALA A 27 -7.27 -6.63 -0.71
CA ALA A 27 -5.83 -6.40 -0.77
C ALA A 27 -5.14 -7.44 -1.67
N SER A 28 -5.59 -8.68 -1.64
CA SER A 28 -5.02 -9.75 -2.47
C SER A 28 -5.27 -9.56 -3.97
N GLU A 29 -6.38 -8.96 -4.36
CA GLU A 29 -6.64 -8.63 -5.76
C GLU A 29 -5.67 -7.58 -6.31
N LEU A 30 -5.16 -6.69 -5.44
CA LEU A 30 -4.17 -5.67 -5.83
C LEU A 30 -2.75 -6.19 -5.85
N THR A 31 -2.44 -7.27 -5.14
CA THR A 31 -1.08 -7.79 -4.99
C THR A 31 -0.30 -7.91 -6.31
N PRO A 32 -0.88 -8.38 -7.43
CA PRO A 32 -0.13 -8.44 -8.69
C PRO A 32 0.31 -7.08 -9.23
N PHE A 33 -0.30 -6.00 -8.78
CA PHE A 33 -0.11 -4.66 -9.34
C PHE A 33 0.58 -3.67 -8.42
N ASP A 34 0.57 -3.92 -7.10
CA ASP A 34 0.99 -2.92 -6.11
C ASP A 34 2.22 -3.31 -5.29
N GLN A 35 2.78 -4.50 -5.49
CA GLN A 35 4.02 -4.93 -4.84
C GLN A 35 5.20 -4.59 -5.75
N LEU A 36 5.74 -3.39 -5.59
CA LEU A 36 6.76 -2.81 -6.48
C LEU A 36 8.20 -3.12 -6.05
N HIS A 37 8.37 -4.03 -5.11
CA HIS A 37 9.67 -4.46 -4.58
C HIS A 37 9.96 -5.92 -4.91
N TYR A 38 11.19 -6.36 -4.64
CA TYR A 38 11.59 -7.75 -4.88
C TYR A 38 10.86 -8.72 -3.95
N HIS A 39 10.58 -9.92 -4.44
CA HIS A 39 9.96 -11.03 -3.73
C HIS A 39 8.51 -10.82 -3.30
N GLY A 40 7.85 -9.77 -3.82
CA GLY A 40 6.42 -9.56 -3.59
C GLY A 40 6.04 -9.59 -2.11
N THR A 41 4.95 -10.27 -1.78
CA THR A 41 4.47 -10.37 -0.40
C THR A 41 5.34 -11.24 0.50
N GLU A 42 6.18 -12.11 -0.04
CA GLU A 42 7.05 -12.97 0.77
C GLU A 42 8.02 -12.17 1.63
N SER A 43 8.61 -11.10 1.07
CA SER A 43 9.53 -10.24 1.83
C SER A 43 8.80 -9.47 2.93
N VAL A 44 7.57 -9.07 2.67
CA VAL A 44 6.73 -8.38 3.67
C VAL A 44 6.37 -9.35 4.79
N ASP A 45 5.96 -10.57 4.46
CA ASP A 45 5.62 -11.60 5.44
C ASP A 45 6.82 -11.94 6.32
N LEU A 46 8.00 -12.01 5.75
CA LEU A 46 9.23 -12.24 6.51
C LEU A 46 9.52 -11.09 7.49
N ALA A 47 9.32 -9.85 7.05
CA ALA A 47 9.50 -8.67 7.90
C ALA A 47 8.48 -8.67 9.06
N VAL A 48 7.23 -9.01 8.79
CA VAL A 48 6.18 -9.13 9.80
C VAL A 48 6.55 -10.16 10.85
N GLU A 49 7.02 -11.32 10.41
CA GLU A 49 7.44 -12.39 11.32
C GLU A 49 8.62 -11.98 12.19
N ARG A 50 9.67 -11.42 11.58
CA ARG A 50 10.89 -11.04 12.28
C ARG A 50 10.69 -9.87 13.25
N ALA A 51 9.87 -8.91 12.89
CA ALA A 51 9.54 -7.77 13.74
C ALA A 51 8.42 -8.08 14.74
N LYS A 52 7.84 -9.27 14.66
CA LYS A 52 6.73 -9.71 15.53
C LYS A 52 5.53 -8.75 15.46
N ILE A 53 5.21 -8.32 14.26
CA ILE A 53 4.07 -7.42 14.03
C ILE A 53 2.77 -8.20 14.24
N SER A 54 1.88 -7.63 15.04
CA SER A 54 0.57 -8.21 15.36
C SER A 54 -0.54 -7.17 15.24
N ALA A 55 -1.76 -7.56 15.58
CA ALA A 55 -2.91 -6.66 15.59
C ALA A 55 -2.74 -5.47 16.55
N ASP A 56 -1.88 -5.59 17.55
CA ASP A 56 -1.60 -4.52 18.51
C ASP A 56 -0.46 -3.61 18.07
N SER A 57 0.18 -3.92 16.97
CA SER A 57 1.34 -3.15 16.48
C SER A 57 0.92 -1.88 15.74
N SER A 58 1.76 -0.85 15.86
CA SER A 58 1.72 0.35 15.02
C SER A 58 2.99 0.39 14.18
N VAL A 59 2.84 0.43 12.86
CA VAL A 59 3.94 0.34 11.91
C VAL A 59 4.07 1.67 11.15
N LEU A 60 5.28 2.17 11.02
CA LEU A 60 5.58 3.26 10.09
C LEU A 60 6.31 2.67 8.89
N GLU A 61 5.72 2.79 7.71
CA GLU A 61 6.35 2.40 6.45
C GLU A 61 6.83 3.65 5.72
N ILE A 62 8.12 3.70 5.43
CA ILE A 62 8.74 4.82 4.73
C ILE A 62 8.91 4.44 3.27
N GLY A 63 8.50 5.34 2.36
CA GLY A 63 8.53 5.07 0.92
C GLY A 63 7.45 4.08 0.52
N SER A 64 6.23 4.32 0.99
CA SER A 64 5.13 3.35 0.83
C SER A 64 4.61 3.18 -0.60
N GLY A 65 4.94 4.09 -1.50
CA GLY A 65 4.53 4.01 -2.90
C GLY A 65 3.02 3.91 -3.05
N LEU A 66 2.53 2.90 -3.76
CA LEU A 66 1.11 2.64 -3.96
C LEU A 66 0.43 1.97 -2.76
N GLY A 67 1.16 1.73 -1.68
CA GLY A 67 0.61 1.21 -0.43
C GLY A 67 0.42 -0.30 -0.39
N GLY A 68 1.02 -1.04 -1.32
CA GLY A 68 0.90 -2.49 -1.37
C GLY A 68 1.31 -3.19 -0.09
N PRO A 69 2.56 -3.01 0.38
CA PRO A 69 3.01 -3.60 1.63
C PRO A 69 2.17 -3.17 2.84
N ALA A 70 1.80 -1.88 2.92
CA ALA A 70 0.97 -1.38 4.02
C ALA A 70 -0.37 -2.08 4.09
N ARG A 71 -1.07 -2.22 2.94
CA ARG A 71 -2.34 -2.95 2.88
C ARG A 71 -2.18 -4.41 3.22
N HIS A 72 -1.13 -5.04 2.73
CA HIS A 72 -0.85 -6.45 3.03
C HIS A 72 -0.64 -6.68 4.53
N ILE A 73 0.16 -5.84 5.18
CA ILE A 73 0.39 -5.90 6.62
C ILE A 73 -0.92 -5.72 7.39
N ALA A 74 -1.70 -4.70 7.04
CA ALA A 74 -2.97 -4.44 7.70
C ALA A 74 -3.97 -5.59 7.51
N ALA A 75 -4.05 -6.15 6.30
CA ALA A 75 -4.99 -7.23 5.99
C ALA A 75 -4.61 -8.55 6.64
N THR A 76 -3.31 -8.89 6.70
CA THR A 76 -2.87 -10.20 7.19
C THR A 76 -2.53 -10.21 8.67
N ALA A 77 -1.90 -9.14 9.20
CA ALA A 77 -1.51 -9.05 10.61
C ALA A 77 -2.51 -8.25 11.46
N GLY A 78 -3.40 -7.49 10.83
CA GLY A 78 -4.34 -6.63 11.53
C GLY A 78 -3.73 -5.38 12.17
N ALA A 79 -2.48 -5.08 11.87
CA ALA A 79 -1.76 -3.95 12.43
C ALA A 79 -2.25 -2.62 11.86
N ARG A 80 -1.99 -1.54 12.58
CA ARG A 80 -2.16 -0.18 12.08
C ARG A 80 -0.88 0.25 11.39
N VAL A 81 -1.00 0.80 10.19
CA VAL A 81 0.14 1.23 9.39
C VAL A 81 -0.01 2.69 9.03
N THR A 82 1.02 3.48 9.34
CA THR A 82 1.18 4.83 8.79
C THR A 82 2.11 4.71 7.60
N ALA A 83 1.60 4.99 6.42
CA ALA A 83 2.30 4.86 5.15
C ALA A 83 2.75 6.24 4.68
N LEU A 84 4.06 6.49 4.73
CA LEU A 84 4.67 7.77 4.38
C LEU A 84 5.26 7.69 2.97
N GLU A 85 4.78 8.56 2.09
CA GLU A 85 5.23 8.61 0.70
C GLU A 85 5.55 10.05 0.29
N LEU A 86 6.72 10.24 -0.30
CA LEU A 86 7.19 11.55 -0.74
C LEU A 86 6.42 12.04 -1.97
N GLN A 87 6.08 11.15 -2.90
CA GLN A 87 5.48 11.49 -4.18
C GLN A 87 3.96 11.63 -4.04
N ARG A 88 3.47 12.86 -4.27
CA ARG A 88 2.08 13.24 -4.01
C ARG A 88 1.07 12.40 -4.79
N ASP A 89 1.32 12.15 -6.07
CA ASP A 89 0.39 11.39 -6.92
C ASP A 89 0.31 9.91 -6.50
N GLN A 90 1.42 9.30 -6.12
CA GLN A 90 1.42 7.95 -5.57
C GLN A 90 0.65 7.88 -4.26
N ASN A 91 0.88 8.84 -3.37
CA ASN A 91 0.17 8.90 -2.08
C ASN A 91 -1.34 9.04 -2.28
N ALA A 92 -1.77 9.88 -3.21
CA ALA A 92 -3.19 10.08 -3.49
C ALA A 92 -3.84 8.82 -4.04
N LEU A 93 -3.20 8.15 -4.99
CA LEU A 93 -3.72 6.90 -5.54
C LEU A 93 -3.71 5.78 -4.50
N ALA A 94 -2.65 5.68 -3.71
CA ALA A 94 -2.56 4.70 -2.63
C ALA A 94 -3.74 4.83 -1.65
N SER A 95 -4.07 6.07 -1.27
CA SER A 95 -5.20 6.35 -0.38
C SER A 95 -6.53 5.88 -0.98
N LYS A 96 -6.75 6.12 -2.27
CA LYS A 96 -7.95 5.65 -2.98
C LYS A 96 -8.03 4.12 -3.04
N LEU A 97 -6.92 3.47 -3.35
CA LEU A 97 -6.86 2.01 -3.39
C LEU A 97 -7.13 1.39 -2.01
N THR A 98 -6.60 2.00 -0.96
CA THR A 98 -6.84 1.56 0.42
C THR A 98 -8.33 1.69 0.79
N ALA A 99 -8.99 2.79 0.38
CA ALA A 99 -10.42 2.96 0.60
C ALA A 99 -11.24 1.89 -0.12
N ARG A 100 -10.86 1.55 -1.35
CA ARG A 100 -11.53 0.47 -2.12
C ARG A 100 -11.39 -0.89 -1.45
N CYS A 101 -10.32 -1.09 -0.69
CA CYS A 101 -10.09 -2.33 0.09
C CYS A 101 -10.73 -2.30 1.47
N ALA A 102 -11.46 -1.24 1.82
CA ALA A 102 -12.06 -1.05 3.15
C ALA A 102 -11.02 -1.09 4.29
N LEU A 103 -9.80 -0.57 4.04
CA LEU A 103 -8.70 -0.58 5.00
C LEU A 103 -8.32 0.82 5.51
N SER A 104 -9.14 1.85 5.22
CA SER A 104 -8.81 3.24 5.59
C SER A 104 -8.68 3.46 7.11
N GLU A 105 -9.31 2.63 7.93
CA GLU A 105 -9.18 2.71 9.38
C GLU A 105 -7.86 2.10 9.89
N LYS A 106 -7.25 1.23 9.12
CA LYS A 106 -5.99 0.56 9.48
C LYS A 106 -4.77 1.20 8.84
N VAL A 107 -4.89 1.72 7.62
CA VAL A 107 -3.78 2.29 6.87
C VAL A 107 -4.02 3.78 6.66
N LYS A 108 -3.14 4.60 7.22
CA LYS A 108 -3.16 6.04 7.06
C LYS A 108 -2.04 6.45 6.09
N HIS A 109 -2.42 7.09 4.99
CA HIS A 109 -1.48 7.58 3.98
C HIS A 109 -1.12 9.03 4.25
N ILE A 110 0.18 9.31 4.36
CA ILE A 110 0.70 10.66 4.59
C ILE A 110 1.69 10.98 3.48
N CYS A 111 1.47 12.11 2.81
CA CYS A 111 2.43 12.65 1.86
C CYS A 111 3.45 13.48 2.63
N GLY A 112 4.70 13.07 2.62
CA GLY A 112 5.73 13.79 3.36
C GLY A 112 7.11 13.22 3.15
N ASP A 113 8.09 13.99 3.62
CA ASP A 113 9.50 13.62 3.60
C ASP A 113 9.87 13.02 4.95
N PHE A 114 10.45 11.83 4.93
CA PHE A 114 10.94 11.15 6.14
C PHE A 114 11.89 12.04 6.95
N LEU A 115 12.71 12.84 6.28
CA LEU A 115 13.70 13.68 6.93
C LEU A 115 13.09 14.83 7.75
N THR A 116 11.85 15.18 7.47
CA THR A 116 11.15 16.29 8.14
C THR A 116 9.85 15.89 8.82
N TYR A 117 9.51 14.63 8.75
CA TYR A 117 8.27 14.10 9.31
C TYR A 117 8.29 14.04 10.83
#